data_f7df1864c8ff987555f7e93cd1c43b39
#
_entry.id   f7df1864c8ff987555f7e93cd1c43b39
#
_cell.length_a   1.000
_cell.length_b   1.000
_cell.length_c   1.000
_cell.angle_alpha   90.00
_cell.angle_beta   90.00
_cell.angle_gamma   90.00
#
_symmetry.space_group_name_H-M   'P 1'
#
loop_
_entity.id
_entity.type
_entity.pdbx_description
1 polymer ?
#
loop_
_entity_poly.entity_id
_entity_poly.type
_entity_poly.pdbx_seq_one_letter_code
_entity_poly.pdbx_strand_id
1 'polypeptide(L)'
;MYRIYSALIEMIAASVFIIPIWCIYNKLRFRSWKLTAVYMVFGFYLSAVLALVGFPNIISLKIELTVNIIPFIHMIHDAVNACLNVLLFIPFGFFLPVLWKEFRSAKTLCIAGFAVTSFIEIAQIFTGRTTDIDDIIVNVAGALIGYLIAYCFTNAFTRRIVKDAKLSDFYIVCASVAFIMFFFQPFISSLLWEVVL
;
A
#
# COMPACT_ATOMS: atom_id res chain seq x y z
N MET A 1 -20.20 3.09 1.53
CA MET A 1 -19.90 4.30 0.73
C MET A 1 -19.00 5.29 1.47
N TYR A 2 -19.25 5.64 2.72
CA TYR A 2 -18.44 6.62 3.48
C TYR A 2 -16.93 6.31 3.49
N ARG A 3 -16.51 5.05 3.71
CA ARG A 3 -15.09 4.65 3.69
C ARG A 3 -14.39 4.93 2.35
N ILE A 4 -15.07 4.75 1.24
CA ILE A 4 -14.50 5.00 -0.10
C ILE A 4 -14.29 6.50 -0.31
N TYR A 5 -15.27 7.34 0.09
CA TYR A 5 -15.12 8.79 0.01
C TYR A 5 -13.99 9.29 0.91
N SER A 6 -13.89 8.79 2.14
CA SER A 6 -12.78 9.12 3.04
C SER A 6 -11.43 8.75 2.42
N ALA A 7 -11.30 7.54 1.91
CA ALA A 7 -10.05 7.09 1.28
C ALA A 7 -9.68 7.91 0.04
N LEU A 8 -10.66 8.36 -0.75
CA LEU A 8 -10.41 9.25 -1.89
C LEU A 8 -9.90 10.63 -1.44
N ILE A 9 -10.51 11.22 -0.41
CA ILE A 9 -10.07 12.50 0.16
C ILE A 9 -8.65 12.37 0.71
N GLU A 10 -8.36 11.29 1.44
CA GLU A 10 -7.04 11.01 1.99
C GLU A 10 -5.99 10.80 0.90
N MET A 11 -6.32 10.10 -0.18
CA MET A 11 -5.44 9.90 -1.32
C MET A 11 -5.17 11.22 -2.06
N ILE A 12 -6.19 12.08 -2.23
CA ILE A 12 -6.03 13.42 -2.82
C ILE A 12 -5.13 14.27 -1.93
N ALA A 13 -5.36 14.26 -0.62
CA ALA A 13 -4.52 14.98 0.34
C ALA A 13 -3.05 14.51 0.30
N ALA A 14 -2.81 13.20 0.24
CA ALA A 14 -1.48 12.63 0.11
C ALA A 14 -0.79 13.04 -1.22
N SER A 15 -1.56 13.15 -2.32
CA SER A 15 -1.03 13.48 -3.63
C SER A 15 -0.35 14.85 -3.67
N VAL A 16 -0.80 15.81 -2.86
CA VAL A 16 -0.21 17.15 -2.71
C VAL A 16 1.26 17.07 -2.31
N PHE A 17 1.65 16.07 -1.55
CA PHE A 17 3.03 15.85 -1.11
C PHE A 17 3.76 14.80 -1.96
N ILE A 18 3.10 13.74 -2.36
CA ILE A 18 3.70 12.65 -3.16
C ILE A 18 4.24 13.22 -4.49
N ILE A 19 3.46 14.02 -5.20
CA ILE A 19 3.84 14.54 -6.53
C ILE A 19 5.14 15.37 -6.45
N PRO A 20 5.23 16.45 -5.64
CA PRO A 20 6.43 17.27 -5.60
C PRO A 20 7.65 16.52 -5.05
N ILE A 21 7.49 15.68 -4.01
CA ILE A 21 8.59 14.88 -3.46
C ILE A 21 9.18 13.96 -4.52
N TRP A 22 8.35 13.30 -5.32
CA TRP A 22 8.85 12.38 -6.35
C TRP A 22 9.36 13.08 -7.59
N CYS A 23 8.89 14.29 -7.88
CA CYS A 23 9.54 15.15 -8.87
C CYS A 23 10.97 15.52 -8.42
N ILE A 24 11.17 15.79 -7.13
CA ILE A 24 12.50 16.00 -6.55
C ILE A 24 13.34 14.72 -6.63
N TYR A 25 12.78 13.57 -6.23
CA TYR A 25 13.47 12.27 -6.33
C TYR A 25 13.84 11.92 -7.77
N ASN A 26 13.02 12.29 -8.77
CA ASN A 26 13.39 12.10 -10.17
C ASN A 26 14.67 12.85 -10.53
N LYS A 27 14.80 14.10 -10.10
CA LYS A 27 16.02 14.91 -10.36
C LYS A 27 17.26 14.38 -9.64
N LEU A 28 17.09 13.95 -8.39
CA LEU A 28 18.21 13.54 -7.54
C LEU A 28 18.65 12.09 -7.76
N ARG A 29 17.69 11.20 -8.04
CA ARG A 29 17.91 9.75 -7.96
C ARG A 29 17.45 8.97 -9.19
N PHE A 30 16.15 9.03 -9.54
CA PHE A 30 15.58 8.17 -10.56
C PHE A 30 16.03 8.53 -11.97
N ARG A 31 16.21 9.82 -12.23
CA ARG A 31 16.68 10.38 -13.52
C ARG A 31 15.92 9.86 -14.75
N SER A 32 14.69 9.43 -14.55
CA SER A 32 13.80 8.85 -15.59
C SER A 32 12.35 9.17 -15.27
N TRP A 33 11.74 10.06 -16.06
CA TRP A 33 10.32 10.41 -15.91
C TRP A 33 9.39 9.23 -16.11
N LYS A 34 9.75 8.28 -16.98
CA LYS A 34 8.96 7.05 -17.19
C LYS A 34 8.93 6.20 -15.93
N LEU A 35 10.09 6.00 -15.32
CA LEU A 35 10.21 5.25 -14.06
C LEU A 35 9.50 5.97 -12.91
N THR A 36 9.65 7.30 -12.82
CA THR A 36 8.98 8.11 -11.82
C THR A 36 7.46 8.03 -11.96
N ALA A 37 6.92 8.09 -13.19
CA ALA A 37 5.48 7.94 -13.41
C ALA A 37 4.95 6.58 -12.93
N VAL A 38 5.71 5.50 -13.19
CA VAL A 38 5.34 4.16 -12.71
C VAL A 38 5.40 4.07 -11.19
N TYR A 39 6.41 4.67 -10.56
CA TYR A 39 6.48 4.76 -9.10
C TYR A 39 5.36 5.62 -8.52
N MET A 40 4.93 6.69 -9.21
CA MET A 40 3.76 7.47 -8.80
C MET A 40 2.49 6.61 -8.79
N VAL A 41 2.25 5.81 -9.83
CA VAL A 41 1.10 4.90 -9.89
C VAL A 41 1.14 3.91 -8.72
N PHE A 42 2.31 3.31 -8.46
CA PHE A 42 2.47 2.39 -7.34
C PHE A 42 2.28 3.07 -5.98
N GLY A 43 2.77 4.28 -5.80
CA GLY A 43 2.62 5.01 -4.55
C GLY A 43 1.21 5.55 -4.33
N PHE A 44 0.49 5.97 -5.37
CA PHE A 44 -0.94 6.27 -5.25
C PHE A 44 -1.75 5.02 -4.87
N TYR A 45 -1.41 3.88 -5.44
CA TYR A 45 -1.98 2.61 -5.01
C TYR A 45 -1.69 2.34 -3.53
N LEU A 46 -0.44 2.48 -3.08
CA LEU A 46 -0.10 2.30 -1.66
C LEU A 46 -0.82 3.29 -0.75
N SER A 47 -0.96 4.56 -1.14
CA SER A 47 -1.72 5.54 -0.35
C SER A 47 -3.20 5.18 -0.26
N ALA A 48 -3.79 4.66 -1.34
CA ALA A 48 -5.16 4.14 -1.34
C ALA A 48 -5.31 2.92 -0.41
N VAL A 49 -4.35 1.99 -0.44
CA VAL A 49 -4.33 0.84 0.50
C VAL A 49 -4.30 1.34 1.93
N LEU A 50 -3.35 2.21 2.28
CA LEU A 50 -3.20 2.73 3.65
C LEU A 50 -4.44 3.50 4.13
N ALA A 51 -5.08 4.28 3.25
CA ALA A 51 -6.33 4.97 3.55
C ALA A 51 -7.49 3.98 3.80
N LEU A 52 -7.65 2.96 2.94
CA LEU A 52 -8.72 1.96 3.07
C LEU A 52 -8.57 1.07 4.30
N VAL A 53 -7.34 0.67 4.64
CA VAL A 53 -7.07 -0.11 5.85
C VAL A 53 -7.12 0.73 7.13
N GLY A 54 -7.23 2.07 7.03
CA GLY A 54 -7.26 2.99 8.17
C GLY A 54 -5.90 3.08 8.86
N PHE A 55 -4.88 3.45 8.10
CA PHE A 55 -3.54 3.68 8.62
C PHE A 55 -3.53 4.82 9.65
N PRO A 56 -2.78 4.71 10.77
CA PRO A 56 -2.72 5.74 11.79
C PRO A 56 -2.14 7.05 11.24
N ASN A 57 -2.58 8.15 11.83
CA ASN A 57 -2.01 9.46 11.58
C ASN A 57 -1.77 10.21 12.90
N ILE A 58 -0.90 11.21 12.85
CA ILE A 58 -0.45 11.93 14.05
C ILE A 58 -1.56 12.63 14.83
N ILE A 59 -2.71 12.94 14.18
CA ILE A 59 -3.82 13.67 14.83
C ILE A 59 -4.78 12.71 15.53
N SER A 60 -4.96 11.48 15.02
CA SER A 60 -5.99 10.54 15.47
C SER A 60 -5.43 9.26 16.09
N LEU A 61 -4.30 9.37 16.79
CA LEU A 61 -3.71 8.22 17.49
C LEU A 61 -4.61 7.76 18.64
N LYS A 62 -4.97 6.48 18.61
CA LYS A 62 -5.78 5.83 19.63
C LYS A 62 -5.23 4.41 19.85
N ILE A 63 -4.66 4.17 21.03
CA ILE A 63 -4.05 2.87 21.31
C ILE A 63 -5.10 1.95 21.94
N GLU A 64 -5.45 0.90 21.21
CA GLU A 64 -6.29 -0.20 21.72
C GLU A 64 -5.64 -1.54 21.31
N LEU A 65 -5.29 -2.34 22.29
CA LEU A 65 -4.66 -3.66 22.07
C LEU A 65 -5.75 -4.73 21.97
N THR A 66 -6.37 -4.84 20.80
CA THR A 66 -7.29 -5.93 20.49
C THR A 66 -6.65 -6.79 19.42
N VAL A 67 -6.28 -8.02 19.74
CA VAL A 67 -5.56 -8.93 18.83
C VAL A 67 -6.33 -10.24 18.69
N ASN A 68 -6.65 -10.63 17.47
CA ASN A 68 -7.15 -11.96 17.14
C ASN A 68 -6.02 -12.79 16.52
N ILE A 69 -5.63 -13.85 17.20
CA ILE A 69 -4.60 -14.78 16.74
C ILE A 69 -5.14 -16.14 16.30
N ILE A 70 -6.47 -16.32 16.35
CA ILE A 70 -7.09 -17.58 15.95
C ILE A 70 -7.45 -17.52 14.46
N PRO A 71 -6.75 -18.28 13.61
CA PRO A 71 -6.96 -18.20 12.18
C PRO A 71 -8.34 -18.72 11.75
N PHE A 72 -8.85 -18.19 10.68
CA PHE A 72 -10.10 -18.56 9.98
C PHE A 72 -11.42 -18.19 10.68
N ILE A 73 -11.40 -17.60 11.88
CA ILE A 73 -12.64 -17.22 12.58
C ILE A 73 -13.30 -16.02 11.92
N HIS A 74 -12.58 -14.92 11.75
CA HIS A 74 -13.13 -13.71 11.16
C HIS A 74 -13.35 -13.87 9.66
N MET A 75 -12.50 -14.62 8.96
CA MET A 75 -12.67 -14.92 7.54
C MET A 75 -14.01 -15.62 7.24
N ILE A 76 -14.46 -16.53 8.12
CA ILE A 76 -15.74 -17.25 7.97
C ILE A 76 -16.92 -16.32 8.28
N HIS A 77 -16.80 -15.49 9.31
CA HIS A 77 -17.87 -14.58 9.73
C HIS A 77 -18.02 -13.33 8.84
N ASP A 78 -16.92 -12.86 8.25
CA ASP A 78 -16.88 -11.69 7.35
C ASP A 78 -16.12 -11.99 6.05
N ALA A 79 -16.67 -12.91 5.27
CA ALA A 79 -16.11 -13.32 3.98
C ALA A 79 -16.00 -12.14 2.98
N VAL A 80 -16.86 -11.13 3.11
CA VAL A 80 -16.82 -9.95 2.24
C VAL A 80 -15.56 -9.14 2.50
N ASN A 81 -15.23 -8.85 3.77
CA ASN A 81 -14.00 -8.16 4.12
C ASN A 81 -12.76 -8.98 3.71
N ALA A 82 -12.77 -10.29 3.94
CA ALA A 82 -11.70 -11.17 3.50
C ALA A 82 -11.48 -11.09 1.97
N CYS A 83 -12.54 -11.13 1.17
CA CYS A 83 -12.44 -10.96 -0.27
C CYS A 83 -11.93 -9.57 -0.67
N LEU A 84 -12.34 -8.51 0.02
CA LEU A 84 -11.87 -7.15 -0.24
C LEU A 84 -10.37 -7.02 0.07
N ASN A 85 -9.87 -7.62 1.13
CA ASN A 85 -8.46 -7.65 1.48
C ASN A 85 -7.64 -8.42 0.43
N VAL A 86 -8.12 -9.57 -0.04
CA VAL A 86 -7.50 -10.27 -1.19
C VAL A 86 -7.41 -9.35 -2.40
N LEU A 87 -8.53 -8.72 -2.81
CA LEU A 87 -8.57 -7.81 -3.96
C LEU A 87 -7.63 -6.62 -3.80
N LEU A 88 -7.54 -6.08 -2.59
CA LEU A 88 -6.67 -4.95 -2.26
C LEU A 88 -5.19 -5.28 -2.48
N PHE A 89 -4.75 -6.53 -2.22
CA PHE A 89 -3.36 -6.95 -2.34
C PHE A 89 -3.00 -7.59 -3.69
N ILE A 90 -3.95 -7.86 -4.56
CA ILE A 90 -3.66 -8.31 -5.94
C ILE A 90 -2.75 -7.32 -6.69
N PRO A 91 -3.02 -5.99 -6.71
CA PRO A 91 -2.13 -5.04 -7.37
C PRO A 91 -0.72 -5.00 -6.72
N PHE A 92 -0.61 -5.16 -5.40
CA PHE A 92 0.69 -5.25 -4.73
C PHE A 92 1.53 -6.41 -5.30
N GLY A 93 0.94 -7.59 -5.34
CA GLY A 93 1.60 -8.78 -5.89
C GLY A 93 1.91 -8.68 -7.38
N PHE A 94 1.12 -7.91 -8.13
CA PHE A 94 1.37 -7.62 -9.54
C PHE A 94 2.53 -6.63 -9.73
N PHE A 95 2.52 -5.51 -9.02
CA PHE A 95 3.53 -4.46 -9.21
C PHE A 95 4.93 -4.90 -8.79
N LEU A 96 5.08 -5.65 -7.71
CA LEU A 96 6.39 -6.00 -7.18
C LEU A 96 7.30 -6.71 -8.19
N PRO A 97 6.92 -7.86 -8.77
CA PRO A 97 7.78 -8.59 -9.73
C PRO A 97 7.91 -7.86 -11.08
N VAL A 98 6.95 -6.98 -11.40
CA VAL A 98 7.01 -6.13 -12.59
C VAL A 98 8.06 -5.03 -12.41
N LEU A 99 8.08 -4.36 -11.25
CA LEU A 99 8.95 -3.22 -10.98
C LEU A 99 10.35 -3.63 -10.53
N TRP A 100 10.46 -4.66 -9.70
CA TRP A 100 11.74 -5.07 -9.10
C TRP A 100 12.01 -6.55 -9.33
N LYS A 101 13.17 -6.83 -9.89
CA LYS A 101 13.62 -8.21 -10.21
C LYS A 101 13.76 -9.10 -8.97
N GLU A 102 14.02 -8.51 -7.82
CA GLU A 102 14.19 -9.18 -6.53
C GLU A 102 12.91 -9.90 -6.07
N PHE A 103 11.74 -9.41 -6.50
CA PHE A 103 10.44 -10.00 -6.18
C PHE A 103 9.88 -10.97 -7.23
N ARG A 104 10.70 -11.39 -8.19
CA ARG A 104 10.30 -12.39 -9.22
C ARG A 104 10.30 -13.83 -8.73
N SER A 105 10.61 -14.07 -7.47
CA SER A 105 10.44 -15.34 -6.78
C SER A 105 9.21 -15.27 -5.88
N ALA A 106 8.36 -16.32 -5.93
CA ALA A 106 7.20 -16.41 -5.05
C ALA A 106 7.59 -16.30 -3.57
N LYS A 107 8.74 -16.89 -3.18
CA LYS A 107 9.25 -16.81 -1.81
C LYS A 107 9.54 -15.37 -1.38
N THR A 108 10.27 -14.61 -2.18
CA THR A 108 10.61 -13.21 -1.86
C THR A 108 9.40 -12.31 -1.86
N LEU A 109 8.44 -12.55 -2.76
CA LEU A 109 7.16 -11.87 -2.78
C LEU A 109 6.33 -12.14 -1.53
N CYS A 110 6.20 -13.40 -1.12
CA CYS A 110 5.47 -13.76 0.11
C CYS A 110 6.10 -13.13 1.34
N ILE A 111 7.43 -13.09 1.43
CA ILE A 111 8.13 -12.42 2.53
C ILE A 111 7.82 -10.92 2.53
N ALA A 112 7.85 -10.27 1.37
CA ALA A 112 7.50 -8.85 1.26
C ALA A 112 6.03 -8.59 1.59
N GLY A 113 5.11 -9.42 1.09
CA GLY A 113 3.69 -9.34 1.41
C GLY A 113 3.43 -9.52 2.91
N PHE A 114 4.03 -10.54 3.51
CA PHE A 114 3.96 -10.77 4.96
C PHE A 114 4.51 -9.58 5.76
N ALA A 115 5.66 -9.04 5.38
CA ALA A 115 6.25 -7.89 6.08
C ALA A 115 5.37 -6.64 5.99
N VAL A 116 4.82 -6.34 4.80
CA VAL A 116 3.96 -5.16 4.61
C VAL A 116 2.63 -5.32 5.33
N THR A 117 1.97 -6.49 5.24
CA THR A 117 0.70 -6.70 5.94
C THR A 117 0.89 -6.73 7.46
N SER A 118 1.96 -7.34 7.97
CA SER A 118 2.29 -7.30 9.40
C SER A 118 2.55 -5.87 9.89
N PHE A 119 3.21 -5.04 9.07
CA PHE A 119 3.39 -3.62 9.37
C PHE A 119 2.04 -2.88 9.46
N ILE A 120 1.12 -3.17 8.55
CA ILE A 120 -0.24 -2.60 8.57
C ILE A 120 -0.97 -3.03 9.83
N GLU A 121 -0.97 -4.33 10.17
CA GLU A 121 -1.64 -4.85 11.36
C GLU A 121 -1.08 -4.25 12.65
N ILE A 122 0.25 -4.12 12.76
CA ILE A 122 0.88 -3.45 13.90
C ILE A 122 0.47 -1.97 13.96
N ALA A 123 0.41 -1.30 12.81
CA ALA A 123 0.00 0.10 12.74
C ALA A 123 -1.48 0.29 13.17
N GLN A 124 -2.35 -0.67 12.90
CA GLN A 124 -3.77 -0.63 13.29
C GLN A 124 -4.00 -0.65 14.81
N ILE A 125 -3.04 -1.14 15.60
CA ILE A 125 -3.06 -1.03 17.07
C ILE A 125 -3.19 0.45 17.49
N PHE A 126 -2.61 1.37 16.72
CA PHE A 126 -2.63 2.80 16.99
C PHE A 126 -3.88 3.52 16.45
N THR A 127 -4.84 2.79 15.89
CA THR A 127 -6.12 3.34 15.40
C THR A 127 -7.34 2.77 16.13
N GLY A 128 -7.12 1.95 17.17
CA GLY A 128 -8.20 1.27 17.89
C GLY A 128 -8.90 0.20 17.04
N ARG A 129 -8.22 -0.35 16.02
CA ARG A 129 -8.71 -1.48 15.22
C ARG A 129 -8.16 -2.79 15.74
N THR A 130 -8.90 -3.86 15.52
CA THR A 130 -8.43 -5.20 15.87
C THR A 130 -7.35 -5.63 14.88
N THR A 131 -6.20 -6.03 15.39
CA THR A 131 -5.15 -6.71 14.63
C THR A 131 -5.56 -8.15 14.40
N ASP A 132 -5.61 -8.60 13.15
CA ASP A 132 -6.15 -9.90 12.78
C ASP A 132 -5.17 -10.73 11.93
N ILE A 133 -4.90 -11.96 12.38
CA ILE A 133 -4.07 -12.89 11.62
C ILE A 133 -4.74 -13.29 10.29
N ASP A 134 -6.06 -13.28 10.21
CA ASP A 134 -6.80 -13.59 8.99
C ASP A 134 -6.49 -12.57 7.90
N ASP A 135 -6.38 -11.28 8.24
CA ASP A 135 -6.02 -10.22 7.31
C ASP A 135 -4.61 -10.43 6.73
N ILE A 136 -3.66 -10.89 7.56
CA ILE A 136 -2.31 -11.25 7.07
C ILE A 136 -2.39 -12.38 6.04
N ILE A 137 -3.16 -13.43 6.33
CA ILE A 137 -3.29 -14.60 5.46
C ILE A 137 -3.92 -14.21 4.11
N VAL A 138 -5.03 -13.49 4.12
CA VAL A 138 -5.76 -13.12 2.90
C VAL A 138 -5.01 -12.09 2.06
N ASN A 139 -4.28 -11.17 2.69
CA ASN A 139 -3.44 -10.19 2.01
C ASN A 139 -2.26 -10.87 1.29
N VAL A 140 -1.59 -11.83 1.93
CA VAL A 140 -0.53 -12.62 1.29
C VAL A 140 -1.09 -13.48 0.15
N ALA A 141 -2.28 -14.08 0.32
CA ALA A 141 -2.96 -14.81 -0.75
C ALA A 141 -3.28 -13.90 -1.94
N GLY A 142 -3.78 -12.67 -1.70
CA GLY A 142 -4.00 -11.66 -2.72
C GLY A 142 -2.71 -11.31 -3.47
N ALA A 143 -1.61 -11.10 -2.74
CA ALA A 143 -0.30 -10.83 -3.33
C ALA A 143 0.17 -12.00 -4.21
N LEU A 144 -0.05 -13.26 -3.80
CA LEU A 144 0.28 -14.43 -4.62
C LEU A 144 -0.55 -14.49 -5.91
N ILE A 145 -1.84 -14.18 -5.87
CA ILE A 145 -2.68 -14.09 -7.06
C ILE A 145 -2.15 -13.02 -8.00
N GLY A 146 -1.81 -11.84 -7.49
CA GLY A 146 -1.19 -10.76 -8.25
C GLY A 146 0.13 -11.16 -8.90
N TYR A 147 0.96 -11.93 -8.20
CA TYR A 147 2.21 -12.49 -8.72
C TYR A 147 1.97 -13.43 -9.91
N LEU A 148 0.99 -14.33 -9.80
CA LEU A 148 0.64 -15.25 -10.90
C LEU A 148 0.16 -14.47 -12.13
N ILE A 149 -0.65 -13.44 -11.94
CA ILE A 149 -1.08 -12.54 -13.02
C ILE A 149 0.15 -11.86 -13.65
N ALA A 150 1.05 -11.30 -12.83
CA ALA A 150 2.27 -10.65 -13.33
C ALA A 150 3.15 -11.59 -14.15
N TYR A 151 3.25 -12.84 -13.73
CA TYR A 151 4.03 -13.86 -14.46
C TYR A 151 3.52 -14.06 -15.90
N CYS A 152 2.19 -14.03 -16.09
CA CYS A 152 1.58 -14.13 -17.43
C CYS A 152 1.79 -12.86 -18.28
N PHE A 153 1.93 -11.69 -17.66
CA PHE A 153 1.99 -10.39 -18.35
C PHE A 153 3.40 -9.79 -18.48
N THR A 154 4.43 -10.40 -17.86
CA THR A 154 5.80 -9.83 -17.86
C THR A 154 6.48 -10.03 -19.21
N ASN A 155 6.23 -9.14 -20.15
CA ASN A 155 6.80 -9.13 -21.49
C ASN A 155 8.01 -8.17 -21.61
N ALA A 156 8.71 -8.25 -22.75
CA ALA A 156 9.89 -7.42 -23.06
C ALA A 156 9.66 -5.90 -22.92
N PHE A 157 8.42 -5.44 -23.07
CA PHE A 157 8.05 -4.01 -22.94
C PHE A 157 8.19 -3.50 -21.50
N THR A 158 7.64 -4.23 -20.52
CA THR A 158 7.74 -3.89 -19.09
C THR A 158 9.19 -3.88 -18.62
N ARG A 159 10.01 -4.82 -19.11
CA ARG A 159 11.44 -4.92 -18.78
C ARG A 159 12.25 -3.70 -19.23
N ARG A 160 11.85 -3.02 -20.30
CA ARG A 160 12.55 -1.82 -20.79
C ARG A 160 12.28 -0.59 -19.91
N ILE A 161 11.06 -0.43 -19.40
CA ILE A 161 10.67 0.74 -18.59
C ILE A 161 11.32 0.68 -17.19
N VAL A 162 11.41 -0.52 -16.62
CA VAL A 162 11.90 -0.73 -15.24
C VAL A 162 13.35 -1.22 -15.19
N LYS A 163 14.09 -1.12 -16.29
CA LYS A 163 15.49 -1.60 -16.37
C LYS A 163 16.37 -1.01 -15.26
N ASP A 164 16.13 0.23 -14.89
CA ASP A 164 16.95 0.99 -13.94
C ASP A 164 16.35 1.02 -12.52
N ALA A 165 15.25 0.28 -12.29
CA ALA A 165 14.62 0.17 -10.98
C ALA A 165 15.54 -0.58 -9.99
N LYS A 166 15.75 0.02 -8.82
CA LYS A 166 16.58 -0.54 -7.74
C LYS A 166 15.71 -0.93 -6.56
N LEU A 167 16.06 -1.99 -5.85
CA LEU A 167 15.36 -2.41 -4.63
C LEU A 167 15.29 -1.30 -3.58
N SER A 168 16.33 -0.46 -3.50
CA SER A 168 16.31 0.71 -2.62
C SER A 168 15.21 1.72 -2.95
N ASP A 169 14.73 1.76 -4.20
CA ASP A 169 13.64 2.66 -4.58
C ASP A 169 12.30 2.15 -4.05
N PHE A 170 12.12 0.81 -3.94
CA PHE A 170 10.97 0.22 -3.25
C PHE A 170 10.86 0.72 -1.80
N TYR A 171 11.95 0.64 -1.04
CA TYR A 171 11.95 1.13 0.34
C TYR A 171 11.70 2.64 0.43
N ILE A 172 12.27 3.43 -0.49
CA ILE A 172 12.03 4.88 -0.54
C ILE A 172 10.55 5.17 -0.82
N VAL A 173 9.95 4.48 -1.80
CA VAL A 173 8.54 4.66 -2.14
C VAL A 173 7.64 4.28 -0.95
N CYS A 174 7.82 3.10 -0.36
CA CYS A 174 7.03 2.65 0.78
C CYS A 174 7.19 3.58 1.99
N ALA A 175 8.44 3.94 2.35
CA ALA A 175 8.71 4.80 3.49
C ALA A 175 8.17 6.22 3.27
N SER A 176 8.31 6.80 2.07
CA SER A 176 7.80 8.14 1.77
C SER A 176 6.27 8.19 1.81
N VAL A 177 5.59 7.16 1.27
CA VAL A 177 4.13 7.10 1.33
C VAL A 177 3.64 6.96 2.78
N ALA A 178 4.21 6.02 3.55
CA ALA A 178 3.85 5.84 4.96
C ALA A 178 4.10 7.11 5.78
N PHE A 179 5.24 7.78 5.57
CA PHE A 179 5.59 9.03 6.23
C PHE A 179 4.61 10.16 5.87
N ILE A 180 4.25 10.31 4.60
CA ILE A 180 3.29 11.31 4.14
C ILE A 180 1.91 11.03 4.74
N MET A 181 1.44 9.78 4.72
CA MET A 181 0.15 9.38 5.28
C MET A 181 0.08 9.62 6.80
N PHE A 182 1.18 9.40 7.51
CA PHE A 182 1.23 9.60 8.95
C PHE A 182 1.30 11.08 9.35
N PHE A 183 2.22 11.85 8.75
CA PHE A 183 2.54 13.20 9.22
C PHE A 183 1.82 14.32 8.47
N PHE A 184 1.67 14.23 7.16
CA PHE A 184 1.23 15.37 6.34
C PHE A 184 -0.21 15.27 5.83
N GLN A 185 -0.62 14.08 5.43
CA GLN A 185 -1.95 13.83 4.88
C GLN A 185 -3.08 14.33 5.78
N PRO A 186 -3.07 14.12 7.12
CA PRO A 186 -4.21 14.48 7.97
C PRO A 186 -4.48 15.98 8.02
N PHE A 187 -3.47 16.84 7.87
CA PHE A 187 -3.66 18.29 7.82
C PHE A 187 -4.40 18.75 6.57
N ILE A 188 -4.09 18.16 5.41
CA ILE A 188 -4.78 18.50 4.16
C ILE A 188 -6.16 17.87 4.12
N SER A 189 -6.31 16.63 4.59
CA SER A 189 -7.61 15.97 4.60
C SER A 189 -8.61 16.68 5.50
N SER A 190 -8.20 17.22 6.65
CA SER A 190 -9.08 18.03 7.51
C SER A 190 -9.60 19.27 6.79
N LEU A 191 -8.73 19.98 6.07
CA LEU A 191 -9.13 21.14 5.27
C LEU A 191 -10.09 20.76 4.13
N LEU A 192 -9.85 19.63 3.47
CA LEU A 192 -10.73 19.14 2.40
C LEU A 192 -12.11 18.74 2.94
N TRP A 193 -12.18 18.17 4.16
CA TRP A 193 -13.45 17.86 4.80
C TRP A 193 -14.27 19.09 5.13
N GLU A 194 -13.64 20.19 5.55
CA GLU A 194 -14.33 21.47 5.80
C GLU A 194 -14.94 22.08 4.52
N VAL A 195 -14.40 21.75 3.36
CA VAL A 195 -14.92 22.26 2.05
C VAL A 195 -16.04 21.35 1.50
N VAL A 196 -16.04 20.06 1.84
CA VAL A 196 -17.00 19.07 1.32
C VAL A 196 -18.27 18.98 2.19
N LEU A 197 -18.20 19.34 3.47
CA LEU A 197 -19.32 19.37 4.43
C LEU A 197 -19.96 20.75 4.47
#